data_30ae06096bec254632f1a3a75a8aa739
#
_entry.id   30ae06096bec254632f1a3a75a8aa739
#
_cell.length_a   1.000
_cell.length_b   1.000
_cell.length_c   1.000
_cell.angle_alpha   90.00
_cell.angle_beta   90.00
_cell.angle_gamma   90.00
#
_symmetry.space_group_name_H-M   'P 1'
#
loop_
_entity.id
_entity.type
_entity.pdbx_description
1 polymer ?
#
loop_
_entity_poly.entity_id
_entity_poly.type
_entity_poly.pdbx_seq_one_letter_code
_entity_poly.pdbx_strand_id
1 'polypeptide(L)'
;YFEYIEKARGYINSRGKTHLGQGSETNAVQRMMDMYGIVPFEAYEGKPSDQPFYNHEKMFGEIQTYLKNCKETNFWDEDAILSNIESILNHYMGTPPTSFKYNGRTYTPESFLKNVTKIKPGDYVDFMSLMQKPYWEQAEYKVPDNWWRSDDYYNVPLDEFMSSIKEAIKNGFSISIGGDVSESGYSSTHDVAMVPSYDIPSEFIDEHARQFRFSNGTTTDDHAIHLIGYKIDDNGDWWFLIKDSGSGSRNGRFSGYYFYHEDF
;
A
#
# COMPACT_ATOMS: atom_id res chain seq x y z
N TYR A 1 8.87 -0.91 -9.24
CA TYR A 1 10.19 -0.59 -9.79
C TYR A 1 10.59 0.84 -9.42
N PHE A 2 9.86 1.84 -9.88
CA PHE A 2 10.18 3.26 -9.67
C PHE A 2 10.06 3.69 -8.21
N GLU A 3 9.18 3.07 -7.44
CA GLU A 3 9.12 3.31 -5.99
C GLU A 3 10.44 2.97 -5.29
N TYR A 4 11.10 1.88 -5.67
CA TYR A 4 12.42 1.55 -5.14
C TYR A 4 13.50 2.56 -5.55
N ILE A 5 13.44 3.09 -6.77
CA ILE A 5 14.33 4.16 -7.23
C ILE A 5 14.17 5.41 -6.37
N GLU A 6 12.92 5.83 -6.13
CA GLU A 6 12.64 7.02 -5.33
C GLU A 6 13.01 6.82 -3.85
N LYS A 7 12.78 5.63 -3.29
CA LYS A 7 13.26 5.28 -1.95
C LYS A 7 14.78 5.36 -1.84
N ALA A 8 15.51 4.82 -2.82
CA ALA A 8 16.96 4.91 -2.86
C ALA A 8 17.41 6.38 -2.94
N ARG A 9 16.77 7.20 -3.77
CA ARG A 9 17.01 8.64 -3.86
C ARG A 9 16.77 9.35 -2.52
N GLY A 10 15.66 9.07 -1.87
CA GLY A 10 15.34 9.60 -0.53
C GLY A 10 16.38 9.19 0.52
N TYR A 11 16.87 7.93 0.47
CA TYR A 11 17.90 7.44 1.35
C TYR A 11 19.24 8.15 1.12
N ILE A 12 19.64 8.37 -0.14
CA ILE A 12 20.84 9.12 -0.51
C ILE A 12 20.75 10.56 0.01
N ASN A 13 19.66 11.25 -0.30
CA ASN A 13 19.46 12.66 0.07
C ASN A 13 19.42 12.86 1.59
N SER A 14 18.88 11.89 2.33
CA SER A 14 18.87 11.92 3.80
C SER A 14 20.16 11.42 4.45
N ARG A 15 21.15 11.01 3.67
CA ARG A 15 22.39 10.35 4.18
C ARG A 15 22.06 9.14 5.05
N GLY A 16 21.12 8.31 4.57
CA GLY A 16 20.74 7.08 5.23
C GLY A 16 19.88 7.25 6.49
N LYS A 17 19.13 8.34 6.60
CA LYS A 17 18.22 8.60 7.73
C LYS A 17 16.77 8.25 7.42
N THR A 18 16.37 8.27 6.14
CA THR A 18 15.01 7.88 5.72
C THR A 18 14.84 6.37 5.90
N HIS A 19 13.63 5.99 6.31
CA HIS A 19 13.26 4.58 6.39
C HIS A 19 13.41 3.92 5.01
N LEU A 20 13.94 2.73 5.01
CA LEU A 20 14.10 1.89 3.83
C LEU A 20 13.40 0.55 4.09
N GLY A 21 12.10 0.54 3.88
CA GLY A 21 11.24 -0.64 3.95
C GLY A 21 10.88 -1.19 2.59
N GLN A 22 10.27 -2.36 2.56
CA GLN A 22 9.76 -2.97 1.33
C GLN A 22 8.43 -2.35 0.89
N GLY A 23 7.55 -2.06 1.85
CA GLY A 23 6.26 -1.43 1.65
C GLY A 23 6.31 0.08 1.48
N SER A 24 5.20 0.66 1.08
CA SER A 24 4.91 2.10 1.06
C SER A 24 3.43 2.31 1.33
N GLU A 25 3.09 3.50 1.80
CA GLU A 25 1.71 3.94 1.88
C GLU A 25 0.99 3.87 0.52
N THR A 26 -0.32 3.66 0.55
CA THR A 26 -1.12 3.44 -0.67
C THR A 26 -1.08 4.60 -1.65
N ASN A 27 -0.91 5.82 -1.18
CA ASN A 27 -0.78 7.01 -2.02
C ASN A 27 0.57 7.09 -2.78
N ALA A 28 1.53 6.22 -2.48
CA ALA A 28 2.71 6.04 -3.32
C ALA A 28 2.33 5.65 -4.76
N VAL A 29 1.24 4.90 -4.94
CA VAL A 29 0.76 4.50 -6.27
C VAL A 29 0.37 5.74 -7.09
N GLN A 30 -0.35 6.67 -6.50
CA GLN A 30 -0.75 7.92 -7.15
C GLN A 30 0.48 8.76 -7.52
N ARG A 31 1.41 8.89 -6.58
CA ARG A 31 2.68 9.59 -6.77
C ARG A 31 3.49 8.97 -7.92
N MET A 32 3.61 7.65 -7.97
CA MET A 32 4.32 6.96 -9.05
C MET A 32 3.62 7.10 -10.40
N MET A 33 2.28 7.05 -10.44
CA MET A 33 1.52 7.30 -11.67
C MET A 33 1.74 8.72 -12.20
N ASP A 34 1.79 9.71 -11.33
CA ASP A 34 2.03 11.10 -11.72
C ASP A 34 3.44 11.32 -12.27
N MET A 35 4.43 10.71 -11.64
CA MET A 35 5.85 10.87 -12.00
C MET A 35 6.27 10.05 -13.23
N TYR A 36 5.72 8.84 -13.38
CA TYR A 36 6.23 7.83 -14.32
C TYR A 36 5.17 7.26 -15.27
N GLY A 37 3.90 7.67 -15.12
CA GLY A 37 2.82 7.09 -15.88
C GLY A 37 2.50 5.65 -15.44
N ILE A 38 1.78 4.92 -16.31
CA ILE A 38 1.47 3.49 -16.08
C ILE A 38 1.60 2.68 -17.36
N VAL A 39 1.73 1.38 -17.21
CA VAL A 39 1.74 0.42 -18.30
C VAL A 39 0.68 -0.66 -18.07
N PRO A 40 0.09 -1.26 -19.10
CA PRO A 40 -0.77 -2.42 -18.93
C PRO A 40 0.08 -3.63 -18.50
N PHE A 41 -0.55 -4.54 -17.77
CA PHE A 41 0.11 -5.74 -17.23
C PHE A 41 0.84 -6.55 -18.32
N GLU A 42 0.23 -6.67 -19.50
CA GLU A 42 0.79 -7.42 -20.63
C GLU A 42 2.07 -6.80 -21.21
N ALA A 43 2.30 -5.50 -20.96
CA ALA A 43 3.52 -4.83 -21.42
C ALA A 43 4.67 -4.94 -20.41
N TYR A 44 4.35 -5.09 -19.13
CA TYR A 44 5.35 -5.24 -18.08
C TYR A 44 4.73 -5.89 -16.85
N GLU A 45 5.12 -7.14 -16.60
CA GLU A 45 4.64 -7.89 -15.45
C GLU A 45 5.43 -7.59 -14.16
N GLY A 46 6.68 -7.15 -14.29
CA GLY A 46 7.53 -6.79 -13.13
C GLY A 46 8.03 -7.98 -12.31
N LYS A 47 8.05 -9.18 -12.89
CA LYS A 47 8.65 -10.40 -12.32
C LYS A 47 9.15 -11.32 -13.43
N PRO A 48 10.09 -12.24 -13.15
CA PRO A 48 10.46 -13.31 -14.06
C PRO A 48 9.26 -14.20 -14.42
N SER A 49 9.20 -14.65 -15.68
CA SER A 49 8.08 -15.45 -16.20
C SER A 49 7.96 -16.85 -15.59
N ASP A 50 9.03 -17.37 -15.01
CA ASP A 50 9.10 -18.67 -14.32
C ASP A 50 8.65 -18.59 -12.84
N GLN A 51 8.40 -17.40 -12.31
CA GLN A 51 7.91 -17.21 -10.96
C GLN A 51 6.39 -17.08 -10.93
N PRO A 52 5.68 -17.95 -10.17
CA PRO A 52 4.22 -17.89 -10.09
C PRO A 52 3.72 -16.71 -9.27
N PHE A 53 4.54 -16.21 -8.32
CA PHE A 53 4.20 -15.13 -7.40
C PHE A 53 5.31 -14.08 -7.34
N TYR A 54 4.93 -12.85 -6.97
CA TYR A 54 5.89 -11.80 -6.64
C TYR A 54 6.60 -12.15 -5.32
N ASN A 55 7.91 -12.12 -5.32
CA ASN A 55 8.73 -12.25 -4.12
C ASN A 55 9.96 -11.35 -4.26
N HIS A 56 9.95 -10.26 -3.53
CA HIS A 56 11.00 -9.24 -3.58
C HIS A 56 12.05 -9.37 -2.47
N GLU A 57 11.96 -10.40 -1.62
CA GLU A 57 12.82 -10.54 -0.43
C GLU A 57 14.32 -10.49 -0.78
N LYS A 58 14.74 -11.29 -1.75
CA LYS A 58 16.15 -11.32 -2.18
C LYS A 58 16.59 -9.98 -2.78
N MET A 59 15.79 -9.45 -3.71
CA MET A 59 16.03 -8.16 -4.35
C MET A 59 16.20 -7.07 -3.31
N PHE A 60 15.26 -7.00 -2.36
CA PHE A 60 15.27 -5.99 -1.32
C PHE A 60 16.47 -6.15 -0.38
N GLY A 61 16.84 -7.39 -0.01
CA GLY A 61 18.03 -7.69 0.78
C GLY A 61 19.34 -7.23 0.10
N GLU A 62 19.44 -7.37 -1.22
CA GLU A 62 20.59 -6.87 -1.99
C GLU A 62 20.63 -5.33 -2.00
N ILE A 63 19.48 -4.67 -2.22
CA ILE A 63 19.36 -3.21 -2.17
C ILE A 63 19.77 -2.69 -0.80
N GLN A 64 19.23 -3.27 0.27
CA GLN A 64 19.55 -2.88 1.65
C GLN A 64 21.03 -3.04 1.96
N THR A 65 21.62 -4.18 1.57
CA THR A 65 23.04 -4.46 1.79
C THR A 65 23.92 -3.44 1.06
N TYR A 66 23.60 -3.14 -0.18
CA TYR A 66 24.32 -2.17 -0.96
C TYR A 66 24.23 -0.75 -0.38
N LEU A 67 23.03 -0.28 -0.08
CA LEU A 67 22.81 1.05 0.50
C LEU A 67 23.43 1.20 1.90
N LYS A 68 23.39 0.13 2.71
CA LYS A 68 24.09 0.10 4.01
C LYS A 68 25.59 0.25 3.82
N ASN A 69 26.20 -0.45 2.86
CA ASN A 69 27.62 -0.30 2.53
C ASN A 69 27.95 1.12 2.07
N CYS A 70 27.11 1.72 1.21
CA CYS A 70 27.29 3.12 0.81
C CYS A 70 27.32 4.07 2.02
N LYS A 71 26.43 3.85 3.00
CA LYS A 71 26.37 4.62 4.25
C LYS A 71 27.64 4.41 5.10
N GLU A 72 28.09 3.18 5.28
CA GLU A 72 29.25 2.82 6.09
C GLU A 72 30.56 3.39 5.49
N THR A 73 30.65 3.43 4.16
CA THR A 73 31.81 3.99 3.44
C THR A 73 31.68 5.48 3.13
N ASN A 74 30.59 6.12 3.57
CA ASN A 74 30.24 7.50 3.26
C ASN A 74 30.24 7.81 1.75
N PHE A 75 29.82 6.84 0.94
CA PHE A 75 29.70 6.97 -0.50
C PHE A 75 28.29 7.43 -0.89
N TRP A 76 28.18 8.61 -1.52
CA TRP A 76 26.90 9.26 -1.78
C TRP A 76 26.80 9.84 -3.20
N ASP A 77 27.49 9.23 -4.15
CA ASP A 77 27.35 9.55 -5.58
C ASP A 77 25.98 9.00 -6.05
N GLU A 78 25.03 9.90 -6.29
CA GLU A 78 23.65 9.52 -6.63
C GLU A 78 23.59 8.71 -7.93
N ASP A 79 24.28 9.16 -8.98
CA ASP A 79 24.23 8.50 -10.29
C ASP A 79 24.80 7.09 -10.20
N ALA A 80 25.93 6.93 -9.53
CA ALA A 80 26.56 5.63 -9.35
C ALA A 80 25.70 4.70 -8.49
N ILE A 81 25.09 5.20 -7.41
CA ILE A 81 24.23 4.40 -6.54
C ILE A 81 22.97 3.98 -7.29
N LEU A 82 22.27 4.92 -7.93
CA LEU A 82 21.03 4.61 -8.65
C LEU A 82 21.27 3.65 -9.80
N SER A 83 22.38 3.77 -10.54
CA SER A 83 22.74 2.80 -11.59
C SER A 83 22.90 1.37 -11.07
N ASN A 84 23.48 1.19 -9.87
CA ASN A 84 23.56 -0.12 -9.23
C ASN A 84 22.18 -0.62 -8.78
N ILE A 85 21.35 0.24 -8.18
CA ILE A 85 19.97 -0.11 -7.79
C ILE A 85 19.15 -0.52 -9.01
N GLU A 86 19.25 0.23 -10.12
CA GLU A 86 18.59 -0.13 -11.38
C GLU A 86 19.06 -1.49 -11.91
N SER A 87 20.35 -1.80 -11.78
CA SER A 87 20.88 -3.11 -12.19
C SER A 87 20.28 -4.25 -11.36
N ILE A 88 20.12 -4.07 -10.04
CA ILE A 88 19.46 -5.04 -9.17
C ILE A 88 17.99 -5.17 -9.58
N LEU A 89 17.26 -4.06 -9.70
CA LEU A 89 15.86 -4.06 -10.09
C LEU A 89 15.64 -4.73 -11.45
N ASN A 90 16.46 -4.42 -12.45
CA ASN A 90 16.41 -5.00 -13.78
C ASN A 90 16.62 -6.52 -13.75
N HIS A 91 17.49 -7.01 -12.86
CA HIS A 91 17.72 -8.45 -12.69
C HIS A 91 16.47 -9.18 -12.17
N TYR A 92 15.79 -8.61 -11.17
CA TYR A 92 14.67 -9.26 -10.51
C TYR A 92 13.29 -8.93 -11.09
N MET A 93 13.11 -7.77 -11.67
CA MET A 93 11.83 -7.27 -12.15
C MET A 93 11.77 -7.10 -13.67
N GLY A 94 12.92 -7.18 -14.36
CA GLY A 94 13.04 -6.76 -15.76
C GLY A 94 13.04 -5.23 -15.89
N THR A 95 13.39 -4.75 -17.06
CA THR A 95 13.42 -3.31 -17.35
C THR A 95 12.06 -2.81 -17.77
N PRO A 96 11.47 -1.84 -17.08
CA PRO A 96 10.20 -1.22 -17.52
C PRO A 96 10.32 -0.64 -18.92
N PRO A 97 9.32 -0.83 -19.79
CA PRO A 97 9.36 -0.30 -21.15
C PRO A 97 9.19 1.22 -21.15
N THR A 98 9.99 1.91 -21.95
CA THR A 98 9.82 3.34 -22.22
C THR A 98 8.69 3.61 -23.24
N SER A 99 8.32 2.59 -24.02
CA SER A 99 7.18 2.60 -24.92
C SER A 99 6.68 1.18 -25.20
N PHE A 100 5.41 1.03 -25.49
CA PHE A 100 4.78 -0.25 -25.76
C PHE A 100 3.61 -0.11 -26.75
N LYS A 101 3.17 -1.23 -27.32
CA LYS A 101 1.99 -1.27 -28.20
C LYS A 101 0.75 -1.68 -27.41
N TYR A 102 -0.33 -0.94 -27.59
CA TYR A 102 -1.64 -1.25 -27.04
C TYR A 102 -2.71 -0.96 -28.11
N ASN A 103 -3.56 -1.94 -28.43
CA ASN A 103 -4.58 -1.84 -29.46
C ASN A 103 -4.05 -1.26 -30.80
N GLY A 104 -2.87 -1.73 -31.22
CA GLY A 104 -2.25 -1.34 -32.51
C GLY A 104 -1.56 0.04 -32.52
N ARG A 105 -1.57 0.78 -31.41
CA ARG A 105 -0.91 2.08 -31.27
C ARG A 105 0.26 2.00 -30.29
N THR A 106 1.26 2.84 -30.49
CA THR A 106 2.40 2.95 -29.57
C THR A 106 2.13 4.07 -28.56
N TYR A 107 2.43 3.79 -27.30
CA TYR A 107 2.29 4.70 -26.18
C TYR A 107 3.57 4.73 -25.34
N THR A 108 3.87 5.85 -24.70
CA THR A 108 4.71 5.91 -23.50
C THR A 108 3.84 5.70 -22.27
N PRO A 109 4.40 5.34 -21.08
CA PRO A 109 3.62 5.20 -19.84
C PRO A 109 2.74 6.43 -19.53
N GLU A 110 3.29 7.64 -19.66
CA GLU A 110 2.57 8.90 -19.42
C GLU A 110 1.45 9.13 -20.43
N SER A 111 1.72 8.86 -21.73
CA SER A 111 0.71 9.01 -22.78
C SER A 111 -0.40 7.97 -22.64
N PHE A 112 -0.11 6.79 -22.13
CA PHE A 112 -1.10 5.75 -21.84
C PHE A 112 -1.98 6.15 -20.65
N LEU A 113 -1.40 6.61 -19.55
CA LEU A 113 -2.12 7.15 -18.42
C LEU A 113 -3.12 8.22 -18.86
N LYS A 114 -2.62 9.24 -19.58
CA LYS A 114 -3.41 10.40 -19.98
C LYS A 114 -4.49 10.09 -21.01
N ASN A 115 -4.18 9.29 -22.03
CA ASN A 115 -5.02 9.18 -23.22
C ASN A 115 -5.90 7.93 -23.23
N VAL A 116 -5.50 6.87 -22.52
CA VAL A 116 -6.17 5.56 -22.54
C VAL A 116 -6.93 5.29 -21.24
N THR A 117 -6.23 5.34 -20.08
CA THR A 117 -6.86 4.99 -18.81
C THR A 117 -7.76 6.10 -18.30
N LYS A 118 -7.45 7.36 -18.61
CA LYS A 118 -8.12 8.56 -18.10
C LYS A 118 -8.07 8.70 -16.57
N ILE A 119 -7.21 7.93 -15.94
CA ILE A 119 -6.94 8.08 -14.51
C ILE A 119 -6.21 9.40 -14.31
N LYS A 120 -6.63 10.17 -13.34
CA LYS A 120 -5.95 11.38 -12.90
C LYS A 120 -5.50 11.17 -11.45
N PRO A 121 -4.20 11.06 -11.21
CA PRO A 121 -3.70 10.83 -9.85
C PRO A 121 -4.21 11.85 -8.82
N GLY A 122 -4.39 13.10 -9.23
CA GLY A 122 -4.92 14.16 -8.36
C GLY A 122 -6.43 14.10 -8.06
N ASP A 123 -7.19 13.16 -8.66
CA ASP A 123 -8.61 12.95 -8.33
C ASP A 123 -8.79 12.00 -7.12
N TYR A 124 -7.72 11.39 -6.62
CA TYR A 124 -7.73 10.55 -5.41
C TYR A 124 -7.57 11.41 -4.17
N VAL A 125 -8.18 10.97 -3.09
CA VAL A 125 -8.11 11.62 -1.79
C VAL A 125 -7.71 10.59 -0.75
N ASP A 126 -6.75 10.95 0.09
CA ASP A 126 -6.24 10.09 1.14
C ASP A 126 -6.86 10.49 2.48
N PHE A 127 -7.46 9.52 3.16
CA PHE A 127 -8.06 9.72 4.48
C PHE A 127 -7.26 8.99 5.55
N MET A 128 -7.22 9.56 6.73
CA MET A 128 -6.85 8.88 7.97
C MET A 128 -7.81 9.25 9.08
N SER A 129 -7.81 8.49 10.17
CA SER A 129 -8.59 8.80 11.36
C SER A 129 -7.72 8.63 12.60
N LEU A 130 -7.16 9.72 13.11
CA LEU A 130 -6.27 9.76 14.26
C LEU A 130 -6.66 10.87 15.23
N MET A 131 -6.99 10.50 16.48
CA MET A 131 -7.35 11.46 17.53
C MET A 131 -6.18 12.38 17.94
N GLN A 132 -4.95 12.01 17.63
CA GLN A 132 -3.75 12.79 17.95
C GLN A 132 -3.44 13.91 16.94
N LYS A 133 -4.29 14.08 15.93
CA LYS A 133 -4.21 15.12 14.91
C LYS A 133 -5.52 15.91 14.87
N PRO A 134 -5.50 17.20 14.49
CA PRO A 134 -6.74 17.94 14.27
C PRO A 134 -7.61 17.25 13.22
N TYR A 135 -8.90 17.14 13.47
CA TYR A 135 -9.86 16.69 12.47
C TYR A 135 -10.15 17.78 11.44
N TRP A 136 -10.55 17.33 10.25
CA TRP A 136 -10.93 18.19 9.12
C TRP A 136 -9.79 19.02 8.54
N GLU A 137 -8.56 18.61 8.84
CA GLU A 137 -7.34 19.21 8.33
C GLU A 137 -6.46 18.13 7.68
N GLN A 138 -5.59 18.57 6.77
CA GLN A 138 -4.55 17.70 6.23
C GLN A 138 -3.40 17.59 7.23
N ALA A 139 -2.86 16.39 7.36
CA ALA A 139 -1.72 16.14 8.24
C ALA A 139 -0.89 14.94 7.78
N GLU A 140 0.37 14.94 8.19
CA GLU A 140 1.27 13.81 7.98
C GLU A 140 0.78 12.57 8.76
N TYR A 141 0.58 11.46 8.06
CA TYR A 141 0.44 10.13 8.65
C TYR A 141 1.83 9.61 9.01
N LYS A 142 2.17 9.61 10.31
CA LYS A 142 3.52 9.32 10.80
C LYS A 142 3.76 7.83 11.01
N VAL A 143 3.88 7.10 9.93
CA VAL A 143 4.25 5.68 9.91
C VAL A 143 5.52 5.49 9.06
N PRO A 144 6.27 4.39 9.26
CA PRO A 144 7.51 4.16 8.53
C PRO A 144 7.34 4.13 7.01
N ASP A 145 6.23 3.59 6.52
CA ASP A 145 5.95 3.42 5.10
C ASP A 145 5.54 4.72 4.39
N ASN A 146 5.18 5.78 5.15
CA ASN A 146 5.13 7.15 4.63
C ASN A 146 6.53 7.78 4.63
N TRP A 147 7.48 7.13 3.98
CA TRP A 147 8.91 7.48 3.99
C TRP A 147 9.20 8.86 3.36
N TRP A 148 8.35 9.33 2.44
CA TRP A 148 8.47 10.66 1.82
C TRP A 148 7.72 11.74 2.61
N ARG A 149 7.07 11.36 3.73
CA ARG A 149 6.42 12.26 4.67
C ARG A 149 5.28 13.09 4.06
N SER A 150 4.43 12.41 3.26
CA SER A 150 3.21 13.03 2.77
C SER A 150 2.37 13.55 3.93
N ASP A 151 1.90 14.78 3.81
CA ASP A 151 0.97 15.46 4.71
C ASP A 151 -0.39 15.72 4.04
N ASP A 152 -0.67 15.01 2.94
CA ASP A 152 -1.90 15.16 2.15
C ASP A 152 -3.09 14.40 2.73
N TYR A 153 -2.91 13.64 3.82
CA TYR A 153 -4.00 12.88 4.43
C TYR A 153 -5.01 13.77 5.14
N TYR A 154 -6.27 13.73 4.73
CA TYR A 154 -7.36 14.34 5.46
C TYR A 154 -7.67 13.52 6.70
N ASN A 155 -7.50 14.13 7.88
CA ASN A 155 -7.83 13.51 9.16
C ASN A 155 -9.31 13.75 9.50
N VAL A 156 -10.05 12.67 9.69
CA VAL A 156 -11.49 12.74 10.01
C VAL A 156 -11.82 11.85 11.22
N PRO A 157 -12.91 12.13 11.96
CA PRO A 157 -13.40 11.22 13.00
C PRO A 157 -13.66 9.81 12.45
N LEU A 158 -13.59 8.79 13.30
CA LEU A 158 -13.79 7.39 12.89
C LEU A 158 -15.13 7.15 12.19
N ASP A 159 -16.20 7.76 12.69
CA ASP A 159 -17.54 7.63 12.09
C ASP A 159 -17.58 8.15 10.66
N GLU A 160 -16.93 9.27 10.39
CA GLU A 160 -16.82 9.83 9.04
C GLU A 160 -15.91 9.00 8.14
N PHE A 161 -14.85 8.46 8.70
CA PHE A 161 -13.94 7.55 7.98
C PHE A 161 -14.72 6.30 7.52
N MET A 162 -15.44 5.65 8.42
CA MET A 162 -16.24 4.47 8.12
C MET A 162 -17.41 4.77 7.19
N SER A 163 -18.07 5.92 7.39
CA SER A 163 -19.17 6.36 6.50
C SER A 163 -18.65 6.60 5.08
N SER A 164 -17.47 7.21 4.93
CA SER A 164 -16.83 7.44 3.62
C SER A 164 -16.51 6.13 2.91
N ILE A 165 -15.98 5.13 3.63
CA ILE A 165 -15.74 3.80 3.08
C ILE A 165 -17.04 3.16 2.61
N LYS A 166 -18.07 3.14 3.46
CA LYS A 166 -19.37 2.55 3.16
C LYS A 166 -20.05 3.21 1.95
N GLU A 167 -20.01 4.53 1.87
CA GLU A 167 -20.58 5.26 0.73
C GLU A 167 -19.78 5.07 -0.55
N ALA A 168 -18.46 5.07 -0.49
CA ALA A 168 -17.64 4.84 -1.68
C ALA A 168 -17.90 3.45 -2.27
N ILE A 169 -17.89 2.39 -1.45
CA ILE A 169 -18.11 1.03 -1.94
C ILE A 169 -19.54 0.80 -2.46
N LYS A 170 -20.56 1.42 -1.84
CA LYS A 170 -21.96 1.40 -2.34
C LYS A 170 -22.07 2.05 -3.73
N ASN A 171 -21.31 3.09 -3.98
CA ASN A 171 -21.28 3.80 -5.25
C ASN A 171 -20.38 3.14 -6.30
N GLY A 172 -19.83 1.96 -6.02
CA GLY A 172 -19.06 1.16 -6.98
C GLY A 172 -17.58 1.54 -7.05
N PHE A 173 -17.08 2.32 -6.11
CA PHE A 173 -15.64 2.58 -5.97
C PHE A 173 -14.99 1.47 -5.16
N SER A 174 -13.80 1.06 -5.55
CA SER A 174 -12.93 0.24 -4.72
C SER A 174 -11.92 1.12 -3.99
N ILE A 175 -11.42 0.66 -2.85
CA ILE A 175 -10.64 1.48 -1.93
C ILE A 175 -9.34 0.75 -1.60
N SER A 176 -8.21 1.45 -1.71
CA SER A 176 -6.96 0.97 -1.12
C SER A 176 -6.94 1.40 0.35
N ILE A 177 -6.65 0.46 1.24
CA ILE A 177 -6.65 0.70 2.70
C ILE A 177 -5.40 0.09 3.32
N GLY A 178 -4.77 0.80 4.23
CA GLY A 178 -3.71 0.32 5.10
C GLY A 178 -4.27 -0.13 6.45
N GLY A 179 -3.69 -1.14 7.04
CA GLY A 179 -4.12 -1.67 8.32
C GLY A 179 -3.17 -2.70 8.89
N ASP A 180 -3.58 -3.29 10.01
CA ASP A 180 -2.83 -4.33 10.71
C ASP A 180 -3.41 -5.72 10.38
N VAL A 181 -2.59 -6.61 9.84
CA VAL A 181 -2.94 -8.01 9.56
C VAL A 181 -2.34 -8.99 10.57
N SER A 182 -1.70 -8.47 11.60
CA SER A 182 -1.15 -9.25 12.72
C SER A 182 -2.08 -9.31 13.95
N GLU A 183 -3.21 -8.62 13.89
CA GLU A 183 -4.22 -8.53 14.96
C GLU A 183 -4.85 -9.89 15.29
N SER A 184 -5.23 -10.08 16.56
CA SER A 184 -6.05 -11.22 16.96
C SER A 184 -7.41 -11.17 16.26
N GLY A 185 -7.85 -12.32 15.73
CA GLY A 185 -9.06 -12.40 14.92
C GLY A 185 -8.82 -12.32 13.42
N TYR A 186 -7.61 -12.00 12.98
CA TYR A 186 -7.18 -12.25 11.62
C TYR A 186 -6.85 -13.74 11.42
N SER A 187 -7.57 -14.41 10.52
CA SER A 187 -7.40 -15.83 10.28
C SER A 187 -7.20 -16.15 8.80
N SER A 188 -5.95 -16.38 8.42
CA SER A 188 -5.59 -16.75 7.04
C SER A 188 -6.14 -18.10 6.59
N THR A 189 -6.42 -19.03 7.53
CA THR A 189 -6.97 -20.34 7.21
C THR A 189 -8.48 -20.34 7.03
N HIS A 190 -9.17 -19.32 7.54
CA HIS A 190 -10.62 -19.17 7.43
C HIS A 190 -11.02 -18.03 6.51
N ASP A 191 -10.07 -17.31 5.91
CA ASP A 191 -10.27 -16.15 5.03
C ASP A 191 -11.09 -15.04 5.70
N VAL A 192 -10.91 -14.80 7.00
CA VAL A 192 -11.72 -13.87 7.78
C VAL A 192 -10.87 -13.03 8.72
N ALA A 193 -11.31 -11.80 8.92
CA ALA A 193 -10.81 -10.92 9.97
C ALA A 193 -11.99 -10.29 10.72
N MET A 194 -12.03 -10.50 12.03
CA MET A 194 -13.07 -9.96 12.91
C MET A 194 -12.54 -9.88 14.34
N VAL A 195 -12.99 -8.88 15.09
CA VAL A 195 -12.66 -8.83 16.52
C VAL A 195 -13.45 -9.92 17.24
N PRO A 196 -12.78 -10.85 17.97
CA PRO A 196 -13.50 -11.89 18.70
C PRO A 196 -14.36 -11.32 19.81
N SER A 197 -15.66 -11.64 19.82
CA SER A 197 -16.62 -11.10 20.78
C SER A 197 -16.36 -11.42 22.25
N TYR A 198 -15.53 -12.44 22.52
CA TYR A 198 -15.07 -12.77 23.86
C TYR A 198 -13.86 -11.92 24.32
N ASP A 199 -13.16 -11.29 23.38
CA ASP A 199 -12.05 -10.39 23.70
C ASP A 199 -12.56 -9.00 24.04
N ILE A 200 -13.40 -8.43 23.15
CA ILE A 200 -14.01 -7.13 23.33
C ILE A 200 -15.39 -7.11 22.65
N PRO A 201 -16.49 -6.84 23.37
CA PRO A 201 -17.80 -6.66 22.77
C PRO A 201 -17.84 -5.46 21.82
N SER A 202 -18.59 -5.57 20.73
CA SER A 202 -18.66 -4.55 19.67
C SER A 202 -19.01 -3.15 20.17
N GLU A 203 -19.84 -3.05 21.24
CA GLU A 203 -20.20 -1.75 21.84
C GLU A 203 -19.03 -1.00 22.48
N PHE A 204 -17.87 -1.66 22.68
CA PHE A 204 -16.63 -1.05 23.20
C PHE A 204 -15.55 -0.85 22.12
N ILE A 205 -15.86 -1.19 20.86
CA ILE A 205 -14.97 -0.96 19.71
C ILE A 205 -15.29 0.43 19.17
N ASP A 206 -14.65 1.43 19.75
CA ASP A 206 -14.85 2.82 19.43
C ASP A 206 -13.53 3.51 19.02
N GLU A 207 -13.61 4.77 18.68
CA GLU A 207 -12.47 5.58 18.27
C GLU A 207 -11.37 5.65 19.34
N HIS A 208 -11.74 5.66 20.62
CA HIS A 208 -10.78 5.69 21.73
C HIS A 208 -10.05 4.37 21.88
N ALA A 209 -10.77 3.25 21.78
CA ALA A 209 -10.16 1.92 21.84
C ALA A 209 -9.17 1.72 20.68
N ARG A 210 -9.57 2.10 19.46
CA ARG A 210 -8.71 2.04 18.27
C ARG A 210 -7.47 2.94 18.43
N GLN A 211 -7.65 4.19 18.85
CA GLN A 211 -6.54 5.13 19.05
C GLN A 211 -5.58 4.65 20.15
N PHE A 212 -6.11 4.07 21.22
CA PHE A 212 -5.28 3.53 22.31
C PHE A 212 -4.40 2.40 21.81
N ARG A 213 -4.93 1.46 21.03
CA ARG A 213 -4.19 0.33 20.46
C ARG A 213 -3.10 0.81 19.49
N PHE A 214 -3.42 1.75 18.63
CA PHE A 214 -2.44 2.37 17.74
C PHE A 214 -1.35 3.14 18.49
N SER A 215 -1.72 3.90 19.51
CA SER A 215 -0.76 4.71 20.29
C SER A 215 0.21 3.89 21.13
N ASN A 216 -0.20 2.70 21.58
CA ASN A 216 0.65 1.80 22.36
C ASN A 216 1.41 0.77 21.50
N GLY A 217 1.19 0.76 20.19
CA GLY A 217 1.83 -0.14 19.24
C GLY A 217 1.27 -1.57 19.24
N THR A 218 0.07 -1.80 19.81
CA THR A 218 -0.63 -3.10 19.69
C THR A 218 -1.17 -3.28 18.27
N THR A 219 -1.75 -2.22 17.71
CA THR A 219 -2.16 -2.13 16.29
C THR A 219 -1.13 -1.30 15.56
N THR A 220 -0.67 -1.77 14.43
CA THR A 220 0.32 -1.09 13.58
C THR A 220 -0.22 -0.95 12.15
N ASP A 221 0.42 -0.11 11.35
CA ASP A 221 0.20 -0.07 9.92
C ASP A 221 1.28 -0.92 9.26
N ASP A 222 0.92 -2.13 8.87
CA ASP A 222 1.88 -3.12 8.38
C ASP A 222 1.51 -3.74 7.03
N HIS A 223 0.31 -3.47 6.50
CA HIS A 223 -0.13 -4.08 5.25
C HIS A 223 -1.14 -3.22 4.48
N ALA A 224 -0.93 -3.13 3.17
CA ALA A 224 -1.87 -2.48 2.26
C ALA A 224 -2.74 -3.53 1.54
N ILE A 225 -4.05 -3.33 1.56
CA ILE A 225 -5.06 -4.23 1.00
C ILE A 225 -6.04 -3.47 0.11
N HIS A 226 -6.84 -4.20 -0.65
CA HIS A 226 -7.80 -3.62 -1.59
C HIS A 226 -9.23 -4.05 -1.26
N LEU A 227 -10.04 -3.13 -0.75
CA LEU A 227 -11.46 -3.32 -0.47
C LEU A 227 -12.24 -3.18 -1.78
N ILE A 228 -12.93 -4.25 -2.19
CA ILE A 228 -13.56 -4.36 -3.51
C ILE A 228 -15.06 -4.67 -3.49
N GLY A 229 -15.63 -4.92 -2.33
CA GLY A 229 -17.04 -5.24 -2.21
C GLY A 229 -17.51 -5.29 -0.77
N TYR A 230 -18.80 -5.50 -0.58
CA TYR A 230 -19.40 -5.62 0.75
C TYR A 230 -20.63 -6.53 0.74
N LYS A 231 -21.00 -6.99 1.93
CA LYS A 231 -22.30 -7.62 2.23
C LYS A 231 -22.76 -7.08 3.59
N ILE A 232 -24.06 -6.86 3.72
CA ILE A 232 -24.70 -6.64 5.01
C ILE A 232 -25.37 -7.96 5.41
N ASP A 233 -25.08 -8.45 6.60
CA ASP A 233 -25.67 -9.69 7.10
C ASP A 233 -27.07 -9.49 7.69
N ASP A 234 -27.67 -10.56 8.21
CA ASP A 234 -29.03 -10.54 8.76
C ASP A 234 -29.15 -9.74 10.07
N ASN A 235 -28.03 -9.44 10.74
CA ASN A 235 -27.98 -8.61 11.95
C ASN A 235 -27.83 -7.11 11.59
N GLY A 236 -27.47 -6.81 10.35
CA GLY A 236 -27.18 -5.45 9.89
C GLY A 236 -25.69 -5.10 9.90
N ASP A 237 -24.81 -6.05 10.25
CA ASP A 237 -23.38 -5.86 10.34
C ASP A 237 -22.75 -5.90 8.94
N TRP A 238 -21.74 -5.05 8.73
CA TRP A 238 -21.05 -4.98 7.46
C TRP A 238 -19.86 -5.93 7.40
N TRP A 239 -19.77 -6.62 6.29
CA TRP A 239 -18.64 -7.46 5.91
C TRP A 239 -18.05 -6.94 4.61
N PHE A 240 -16.78 -6.61 4.62
CA PHE A 240 -16.07 -6.12 3.46
C PHE A 240 -15.33 -7.26 2.77
N LEU A 241 -15.40 -7.30 1.44
CA LEU A 241 -14.60 -8.20 0.62
C LEU A 241 -13.27 -7.53 0.31
N ILE A 242 -12.22 -8.12 0.81
CA ILE A 242 -10.84 -7.67 0.64
C ILE A 242 -10.12 -8.55 -0.37
N LYS A 243 -9.43 -7.93 -1.32
CA LYS A 243 -8.46 -8.59 -2.18
C LYS A 243 -7.07 -8.35 -1.62
N ASP A 244 -6.32 -9.41 -1.39
CA ASP A 244 -5.00 -9.36 -0.77
C ASP A 244 -3.98 -10.16 -1.60
N SER A 245 -2.77 -9.61 -1.77
CA SER A 245 -1.65 -10.23 -2.46
C SER A 245 -0.70 -10.98 -1.51
N GLY A 246 -0.85 -10.82 -0.21
CA GLY A 246 -0.03 -11.46 0.81
C GLY A 246 -0.04 -12.99 0.72
N SER A 247 1.03 -13.65 1.14
CA SER A 247 1.13 -15.11 1.07
C SER A 247 0.07 -15.80 1.94
N GLY A 248 -0.31 -15.19 3.05
CA GLY A 248 -1.36 -15.68 3.94
C GLY A 248 -2.73 -15.79 3.27
N SER A 249 -3.05 -14.91 2.32
CA SER A 249 -4.32 -14.92 1.60
C SER A 249 -4.56 -16.17 0.74
N ARG A 250 -3.59 -17.06 0.63
CA ARG A 250 -3.69 -18.32 -0.13
C ARG A 250 -3.87 -19.55 0.77
N ASN A 251 -3.96 -19.37 2.07
CA ASN A 251 -4.06 -20.49 3.02
C ASN A 251 -5.48 -21.01 3.20
N GLY A 252 -6.48 -20.18 2.94
CA GLY A 252 -7.89 -20.51 3.10
C GLY A 252 -8.56 -21.02 1.82
N ARG A 253 -9.88 -21.00 1.83
CA ARG A 253 -10.72 -21.47 0.71
C ARG A 253 -10.78 -20.48 -0.45
N PHE A 254 -10.72 -19.17 -0.13
CA PHE A 254 -10.90 -18.09 -1.10
C PHE A 254 -9.55 -17.42 -1.41
N SER A 255 -8.64 -18.19 -2.02
CA SER A 255 -7.28 -17.74 -2.31
C SER A 255 -7.20 -16.32 -2.89
N GLY A 256 -6.53 -15.42 -2.19
CA GLY A 256 -6.39 -14.01 -2.55
C GLY A 256 -7.49 -13.10 -1.99
N TYR A 257 -8.40 -13.62 -1.18
CA TYR A 257 -9.52 -12.85 -0.65
C TYR A 257 -9.77 -13.12 0.83
N TYR A 258 -10.25 -12.06 1.53
CA TYR A 258 -10.69 -12.11 2.92
C TYR A 258 -12.06 -11.44 3.06
N PHE A 259 -12.75 -11.80 4.15
CA PHE A 259 -13.97 -11.15 4.61
C PHE A 259 -13.68 -10.45 5.92
N TYR A 260 -13.68 -9.12 5.91
CA TYR A 260 -13.42 -8.30 7.09
C TYR A 260 -14.73 -7.82 7.69
N HIS A 261 -14.96 -8.10 8.98
CA HIS A 261 -16.04 -7.49 9.73
C HIS A 261 -15.74 -6.00 9.95
N GLU A 262 -16.78 -5.18 10.02
CA GLU A 262 -16.62 -3.73 10.17
C GLU A 262 -15.93 -3.28 11.47
N ASP A 263 -15.95 -4.12 12.50
CA ASP A 263 -15.25 -3.87 13.77
C ASP A 263 -13.74 -4.12 13.70
N PHE A 264 -13.26 -4.85 12.67
CA PHE A 264 -11.85 -5.17 12.51
C PHE A 264 -11.10 -4.01 11.89
#